data_39a912419774dbc7617ec0368d19364f
#
_entry.id   39a912419774dbc7617ec0368d19364f
#
_cell.length_a   1.000
_cell.length_b   1.000
_cell.length_c   1.000
_cell.angle_alpha   90.00
_cell.angle_beta   90.00
_cell.angle_gamma   90.00
#
_symmetry.space_group_name_H-M   'P 1'
#
loop_
_entity.id
_entity.type
_entity.pdbx_description
1 polymer ?
#
loop_
_entity_poly.entity_id
_entity_poly.type
_entity_poly.pdbx_seq_one_letter_code
_entity_poly.pdbx_strand_id
1 'polypeptide(L)' 'MLSLLDETGKPRVGLVVEKDGPRLILRDETGKERAMLRVEKGGPGLRLLDETGKPRAALDADKGGPLL' A
#
# COMPACT_ATOMS: atom_id res chain seq x y z
N MET A 1 5.47 -0.48 13.90
CA MET A 1 5.11 0.28 12.70
C MET A 1 5.91 1.57 12.60
N LEU A 2 6.36 1.89 11.43
CA LEU A 2 7.05 3.15 11.19
C LEU A 2 6.14 4.06 10.40
N SER A 3 5.96 5.28 10.86
CA SER A 3 5.13 6.25 10.18
C SER A 3 5.91 7.51 9.87
N LEU A 4 5.66 8.04 8.68
CA LEU A 4 6.19 9.35 8.33
C LEU A 4 5.02 10.33 8.31
N LEU A 5 5.21 11.44 8.97
CA LEU A 5 4.15 12.42 9.14
C LEU A 5 4.40 13.61 8.24
N ASP A 6 3.32 14.27 7.86
CA ASP A 6 3.47 15.52 7.12
C ASP A 6 3.70 16.66 8.12
N GLU A 7 3.80 17.87 7.60
CA GLU A 7 4.10 19.03 8.42
C GLU A 7 3.01 19.38 9.43
N THR A 8 1.80 18.84 9.26
CA THR A 8 0.73 19.04 10.22
C THR A 8 0.63 17.94 11.24
N GLY A 9 1.51 16.94 11.15
CA GLY A 9 1.51 15.82 12.07
C GLY A 9 0.64 14.66 11.66
N LYS A 10 0.12 14.66 10.46
CA LYS A 10 -0.72 13.56 9.98
C LYS A 10 0.13 12.46 9.37
N PRO A 11 -0.16 11.21 9.68
CA PRO A 11 0.58 10.11 9.03
C PRO A 11 0.26 10.05 7.56
N ARG A 12 1.30 10.04 6.74
CA ARG A 12 1.15 9.99 5.30
C ARG A 12 1.78 8.72 4.71
N VAL A 13 2.74 8.14 5.39
CA VAL A 13 3.39 6.91 4.96
C VAL A 13 3.45 5.99 6.16
N GLY A 14 3.09 4.73 5.96
CA GLY A 14 3.21 3.72 7.00
C GLY A 14 3.97 2.52 6.51
N LEU A 15 4.86 2.01 7.33
CA LEU A 15 5.58 0.76 7.09
C LEU A 15 5.23 -0.19 8.20
N VAL A 16 4.70 -1.34 7.86
CA VAL A 16 4.23 -2.32 8.83
C VAL A 16 4.75 -3.69 8.43
N VAL A 17 5.19 -4.46 9.41
CA VAL A 17 5.54 -5.85 9.18
C VAL A 17 4.63 -6.70 10.04
N GLU A 18 3.76 -7.46 9.42
CA GLU A 18 2.80 -8.31 10.11
C GLU A 18 3.03 -9.75 9.74
N LYS A 19 2.21 -10.63 10.30
CA LYS A 19 2.27 -12.04 10.01
C LYS A 19 2.23 -12.35 8.54
N ASP A 20 1.44 -11.61 7.81
CA ASP A 20 1.28 -11.82 6.37
C ASP A 20 2.41 -11.23 5.56
N GLY A 21 3.25 -10.43 6.17
CA GLY A 21 4.39 -9.84 5.49
C GLY A 21 4.42 -8.32 5.60
N PRO A 22 5.43 -7.71 5.01
CA PRO A 22 5.57 -6.26 5.07
C PRO A 22 4.58 -5.55 4.16
N ARG A 23 4.29 -4.33 4.52
CA ARG A 23 3.33 -3.50 3.81
C ARG A 23 3.75 -2.05 3.87
N LEU A 24 3.66 -1.37 2.75
CA LEU A 24 3.90 0.07 2.67
C LEU A 24 2.59 0.73 2.25
N ILE A 25 2.17 1.72 3.00
CA ILE A 25 0.90 2.40 2.76
C ILE A 25 1.15 3.88 2.56
N LEU A 26 0.54 4.44 1.53
CA LEU A 26 0.60 5.88 1.27
C LEU A 26 -0.81 6.43 1.41
N ARG A 27 -0.92 7.52 2.17
CA ARG A 27 -2.22 8.13 2.44
C ARG A 27 -2.30 9.54 1.89
N ASP A 28 -3.49 9.93 1.50
CA ASP A 28 -3.70 11.30 1.05
C ASP A 28 -3.89 12.23 2.25
N GLU A 29 -4.13 13.49 1.97
CA GLU A 29 -4.27 14.49 3.03
C GLU A 29 -5.47 14.30 3.93
N THR A 30 -6.44 13.50 3.49
CA THR A 30 -7.60 13.19 4.31
C THR A 30 -7.42 11.94 5.15
N GLY A 31 -6.28 11.27 4.99
CA GLY A 31 -5.99 10.05 5.74
C GLY A 31 -6.41 8.78 5.04
N LYS A 32 -6.92 8.88 3.82
CA LYS A 32 -7.33 7.68 3.08
C LYS A 32 -6.16 7.04 2.40
N GLU A 33 -6.15 5.72 2.41
CA GLU A 33 -5.11 4.98 1.71
C GLU A 33 -5.31 5.13 0.21
N ARG A 34 -4.27 5.52 -0.48
CA ARG A 34 -4.33 5.72 -1.91
C ARG A 34 -3.39 4.79 -2.66
N ALA A 35 -2.39 4.28 -2.01
CA ALA A 35 -1.47 3.33 -2.62
C ALA A 35 -0.99 2.36 -1.56
N MET A 36 -0.76 1.12 -1.97
CA MET A 36 -0.29 0.09 -1.06
C MET A 36 0.62 -0.86 -1.81
N LEU A 37 1.77 -1.14 -1.22
CA LEU A 37 2.67 -2.15 -1.72
C LEU A 37 2.83 -3.17 -0.63
N ARG A 38 2.64 -4.44 -0.96
CA ARG A 38 2.74 -5.49 0.05
C ARG A 38 3.39 -6.73 -0.52
N VAL A 39 3.95 -7.52 0.36
CA VAL A 39 4.53 -8.81 -0.01
C VAL A 39 3.86 -9.85 0.84
N GLU A 40 3.11 -10.73 0.21
CA GLU A 40 2.40 -11.80 0.88
C GLU A 40 2.88 -13.14 0.36
N LYS A 41 2.30 -14.18 0.91
CA LYS A 41 2.62 -15.52 0.51
C LYS A 41 2.46 -15.76 -0.98
N GLY A 42 1.51 -15.14 -1.59
CA GLY A 42 1.28 -15.26 -3.02
C GLY A 42 2.19 -14.42 -3.88
N GLY A 43 2.98 -13.56 -3.26
CA GLY A 43 3.89 -12.68 -3.99
C GLY A 43 3.63 -11.23 -3.70
N PRO A 44 4.44 -10.34 -4.27
CA PRO A 44 4.25 -8.90 -4.07
C PRO A 44 3.07 -8.36 -4.88
N GLY A 45 2.47 -7.32 -4.37
CA GLY A 45 1.36 -6.68 -5.05
C GLY A 45 1.36 -5.20 -4.79
N LEU A 46 0.94 -4.45 -5.78
CA LEU A 46 0.79 -3.00 -5.68
C LEU A 46 -0.63 -2.64 -6.05
N ARG A 47 -1.25 -1.79 -5.26
CA ARG A 47 -2.60 -1.32 -5.53
C ARG A 47 -2.67 0.18 -5.47
N LEU A 48 -3.42 0.74 -6.39
CA LEU A 48 -3.72 2.16 -6.41
C LEU A 48 -5.22 2.30 -6.23
N LEU A 49 -5.60 3.11 -5.26
CA LEU A 49 -6.99 3.25 -4.87
C LEU A 49 -7.51 4.62 -5.23
N ASP A 50 -8.77 4.71 -5.59
CA ASP A 50 -9.38 5.99 -5.87
C ASP A 50 -9.87 6.63 -4.56
N GLU A 51 -10.47 7.78 -4.66
CA GLU A 51 -10.90 8.52 -3.48
C GLU A 51 -12.03 7.84 -2.70
N THR A 52 -12.68 6.86 -3.30
CA THR A 52 -13.71 6.11 -2.59
C THR A 52 -13.16 4.82 -1.98
N GLY A 53 -11.86 4.55 -2.18
CA GLY A 53 -11.25 3.35 -1.64
C GLY A 53 -11.31 2.15 -2.56
N LYS A 54 -11.77 2.34 -3.78
CA LYS A 54 -11.82 1.24 -4.74
C LYS A 54 -10.50 1.09 -5.45
N PRO A 55 -10.01 -0.14 -5.60
CA PRO A 55 -8.78 -0.34 -6.38
C PRO A 55 -9.07 -0.06 -7.85
N ARG A 56 -8.27 0.82 -8.44
CA ARG A 56 -8.39 1.19 -9.84
C ARG A 56 -7.23 0.67 -10.65
N ALA A 57 -6.16 0.28 -10.02
CA ALA A 57 -5.04 -0.36 -10.69
C ALA A 57 -4.41 -1.33 -9.72
N ALA A 58 -4.02 -2.46 -10.22
CA ALA A 58 -3.36 -3.47 -9.40
C ALA A 58 -2.30 -4.15 -10.22
N LEU A 59 -1.20 -4.45 -9.59
CA LEU A 59 -0.09 -5.11 -10.24
C LEU A 59 0.38 -6.18 -9.28
N ASP A 60 0.23 -7.44 -9.68
CA ASP A 60 0.63 -8.56 -8.85
C ASP A 60 1.71 -9.34 -9.57
N ALA A 61 2.76 -9.66 -8.86
CA ALA A 61 3.86 -10.44 -9.41
C ALA A 61 3.93 -11.75 -8.69
N ASP A 62 3.03 -12.62 -9.02
CA ASP A 62 3.06 -13.96 -8.43
C ASP A 62 3.68 -14.91 -9.42
N LYS A 63 3.56 -16.17 -9.11
CA LYS A 63 4.21 -17.24 -9.81
C LYS A 63 3.81 -17.37 -11.25
N GLY A 64 3.46 -16.86 -11.96
CA GLY A 64 3.07 -16.87 -13.34
C GLY A 64 2.41 -15.60 -13.65
N GLY A 65 2.51 -14.68 -12.72
CA GLY A 65 1.80 -13.46 -12.82
C GLY A 65 2.34 -12.53 -13.86
N PRO A 66 1.57 -11.58 -14.27
CA PRO A 66 1.94 -10.68 -15.34
C PRO A 66 2.98 -9.69 -14.91
N LEU A 67 3.81 -9.36 -15.83
CA LEU A 67 4.58 -8.16 -15.74
C LEU A 67 3.73 -7.10 -16.35
N LEU A 68 4.01 -5.93 -16.05
CA LEU A 68 3.25 -4.82 -16.57
C LEU A 68 3.16 -4.85 -18.08
#